data_0bf9db6779221788098c9c00acb406b3
#
_entry.id   0bf9db6779221788098c9c00acb406b3
#
_cell.length_a   1.000
_cell.length_b   1.000
_cell.length_c   1.000
_cell.angle_alpha   90.00
_cell.angle_beta   90.00
_cell.angle_gamma   90.00
#
_symmetry.space_group_name_H-M   'P 1'
#
loop_
_entity.id
_entity.type
_entity.pdbx_description
1 polymer ?
#
loop_
_entity_poly.entity_id
_entity_poly.type
_entity_poly.pdbx_seq_one_letter_code
_entity_poly.pdbx_strand_id
1 'polypeptide(L)'
;MVEVAAPVARPVTPSTILAAELDQLSQLLDDAAGIDPDIRNRCHRARDLAGGLDPYLDYCCTPESPGLAALAARTRQENWGTRAVVSGSGPLEQEMLSGHVEGQLLKFLVHATRARRVLEIGMFTGYSALAMAEALPNGGEVVACEVDPYVADVARECFDESDGGGRITVEVGPALETLSQLEGPFDLVFIDADKTGYLDYFHVLIGGDLLAPHAVIAVDNTLLQGEPYAKNSSRSTNGLAISEFNRAVAADPRVEQVLVPLRDGVTLIRRVHP
;
A
#
# COMPACT_ATOMS: atom_id res chain seq x y z
N MET A 1 5.18 32.29 14.73
CA MET A 1 5.58 31.06 14.10
C MET A 1 4.90 31.03 12.74
N VAL A 2 5.66 30.91 11.65
CA VAL A 2 5.10 30.77 10.30
C VAL A 2 4.59 29.33 10.22
N GLU A 3 3.29 29.18 10.10
CA GLU A 3 2.65 27.88 9.84
C GLU A 3 3.14 27.44 8.44
N VAL A 4 4.08 26.49 8.40
CA VAL A 4 4.52 25.89 7.15
C VAL A 4 3.36 25.01 6.72
N ALA A 5 2.66 25.42 5.67
CA ALA A 5 1.61 24.60 5.09
C ALA A 5 2.18 23.21 4.76
N ALA A 6 1.47 22.16 5.17
CA ALA A 6 1.87 20.80 4.82
C ALA A 6 2.02 20.68 3.29
N PRO A 7 3.06 20.01 2.80
CA PRO A 7 3.25 19.83 1.37
C PRO A 7 2.02 19.16 0.78
N VAL A 8 1.55 19.68 -0.36
CA VAL A 8 0.45 19.05 -1.10
C VAL A 8 0.92 17.67 -1.55
N ALA A 9 0.17 16.64 -1.18
CA ALA A 9 0.49 15.26 -1.57
C ALA A 9 0.52 15.14 -3.09
N ARG A 10 1.58 14.54 -3.63
CA ARG A 10 1.66 14.29 -5.08
C ARG A 10 0.73 13.14 -5.51
N PRO A 11 0.24 13.15 -6.76
CA PRO A 11 -0.50 12.02 -7.30
C PRO A 11 0.38 10.77 -7.39
N VAL A 12 -0.05 9.68 -6.75
CA VAL A 12 0.73 8.42 -6.68
C VAL A 12 -0.08 7.17 -7.04
N THR A 13 -1.34 7.36 -7.46
CA THR A 13 -2.20 6.26 -7.92
C THR A 13 -2.72 6.56 -9.31
N PRO A 14 -3.13 5.55 -10.11
CA PRO A 14 -3.69 5.80 -11.44
C PRO A 14 -4.87 6.78 -11.44
N SER A 15 -5.75 6.74 -10.42
CA SER A 15 -6.88 7.65 -10.28
C SER A 15 -6.45 9.10 -10.02
N THR A 16 -5.53 9.30 -9.08
CA THR A 16 -5.04 10.64 -8.73
C THR A 16 -4.19 11.25 -9.85
N ILE A 17 -3.39 10.45 -10.56
CA ILE A 17 -2.63 10.88 -11.74
C ILE A 17 -3.59 11.30 -12.86
N LEU A 18 -4.60 10.48 -13.14
CA LEU A 18 -5.61 10.81 -14.16
C LEU A 18 -6.38 12.09 -13.80
N ALA A 19 -6.73 12.28 -12.54
CA ALA A 19 -7.39 13.48 -12.04
C ALA A 19 -6.53 14.74 -12.27
N ALA A 20 -5.23 14.66 -11.92
CA ALA A 20 -4.29 15.75 -12.12
C ALA A 20 -4.10 16.11 -13.60
N GLU A 21 -3.97 15.12 -14.48
CA GLU A 21 -3.87 15.33 -15.92
C GLU A 21 -5.13 15.97 -16.51
N LEU A 22 -6.31 15.51 -16.09
CA LEU A 22 -7.58 16.08 -16.51
C LEU A 22 -7.81 17.50 -15.97
N ASP A 23 -7.30 17.81 -14.79
CA ASP A 23 -7.37 19.17 -14.24
C ASP A 23 -6.52 20.14 -15.08
N GLN A 24 -5.27 19.77 -15.39
CA GLN A 24 -4.41 20.56 -16.28
C GLN A 24 -5.04 20.71 -17.68
N LEU A 25 -5.58 19.65 -18.25
CA LEU A 25 -6.26 19.69 -19.55
C LEU A 25 -7.48 20.62 -19.52
N SER A 26 -8.26 20.58 -18.42
CA SER A 26 -9.43 21.46 -18.24
C SER A 26 -9.02 22.93 -18.23
N GLN A 27 -7.95 23.28 -17.51
CA GLN A 27 -7.41 24.65 -17.47
C GLN A 27 -6.97 25.12 -18.87
N LEU A 28 -6.23 24.28 -19.60
CA LEU A 28 -5.81 24.60 -20.98
C LEU A 28 -6.99 24.81 -21.91
N LEU A 29 -8.07 24.03 -21.80
CA LEU A 29 -9.27 24.18 -22.58
C LEU A 29 -10.07 25.43 -22.21
N ASP A 30 -10.07 25.82 -20.93
CA ASP A 30 -10.77 27.02 -20.45
C ASP A 30 -10.08 28.30 -20.96
N ASP A 31 -8.75 28.30 -21.02
CA ASP A 31 -7.94 29.43 -21.49
C ASP A 31 -7.92 29.54 -23.03
N ALA A 32 -8.22 28.46 -23.74
CA ALA A 32 -8.18 28.44 -25.19
C ALA A 32 -9.43 29.09 -25.82
N ALA A 33 -9.22 30.00 -26.81
CA ALA A 33 -10.31 30.60 -27.59
C ALA A 33 -10.85 29.61 -28.62
N GLY A 34 -12.16 29.67 -28.88
CA GLY A 34 -12.80 28.93 -29.97
C GLY A 34 -13.06 27.46 -29.75
N ILE A 35 -12.84 26.97 -28.51
CA ILE A 35 -13.19 25.61 -28.13
C ILE A 35 -14.70 25.47 -27.95
N ASP A 36 -15.26 24.43 -28.57
CA ASP A 36 -16.67 24.08 -28.41
C ASP A 36 -17.02 23.86 -26.93
N PRO A 37 -18.07 24.52 -26.41
CA PRO A 37 -18.51 24.35 -25.02
C PRO A 37 -18.79 22.90 -24.65
N ASP A 38 -19.24 22.05 -25.58
CA ASP A 38 -19.49 20.63 -25.27
C ASP A 38 -18.19 19.87 -24.99
N ILE A 39 -17.08 20.21 -25.66
CA ILE A 39 -15.76 19.63 -25.39
C ILE A 39 -15.29 20.01 -23.99
N ARG A 40 -15.39 21.28 -23.58
CA ARG A 40 -15.07 21.74 -22.23
C ARG A 40 -15.90 20.99 -21.18
N ASN A 41 -17.22 20.94 -21.37
CA ASN A 41 -18.11 20.26 -20.46
C ASN A 41 -17.82 18.78 -20.32
N ARG A 42 -17.38 18.10 -21.39
CA ARG A 42 -16.94 16.69 -21.32
C ARG A 42 -15.67 16.53 -20.51
N CYS A 43 -14.70 17.43 -20.74
CA CYS A 43 -13.45 17.40 -19.97
C CYS A 43 -13.70 17.65 -18.47
N HIS A 44 -14.51 18.66 -18.13
CA HIS A 44 -14.88 18.94 -16.74
C HIS A 44 -15.58 17.76 -16.07
N ARG A 45 -16.53 17.11 -16.76
CA ARG A 45 -17.18 15.90 -16.21
C ARG A 45 -16.20 14.76 -15.97
N ALA A 46 -15.23 14.54 -16.89
CA ALA A 46 -14.22 13.52 -16.74
C ALA A 46 -13.28 13.82 -15.54
N ARG A 47 -12.85 15.10 -15.41
CA ARG A 47 -12.07 15.60 -14.28
C ARG A 47 -12.80 15.39 -12.95
N ASP A 48 -14.06 15.81 -12.89
CA ASP A 48 -14.87 15.73 -11.65
C ASP A 48 -15.11 14.27 -11.26
N LEU A 49 -15.29 13.37 -12.23
CA LEU A 49 -15.44 11.94 -11.98
C LEU A 49 -14.14 11.33 -11.44
N ALA A 50 -13.00 11.64 -12.04
CA ALA A 50 -11.71 11.12 -11.61
C ALA A 50 -11.30 11.71 -10.24
N GLY A 51 -11.40 13.04 -10.08
CA GLY A 51 -11.00 13.72 -8.84
C GLY A 51 -11.93 13.48 -7.65
N GLY A 52 -13.19 13.14 -7.91
CA GLY A 52 -14.16 12.83 -6.86
C GLY A 52 -14.08 11.41 -6.30
N LEU A 53 -13.36 10.50 -6.96
CA LEU A 53 -13.36 9.08 -6.59
C LEU A 53 -12.75 8.84 -5.21
N ASP A 54 -11.49 9.19 -5.02
CA ASP A 54 -10.75 8.90 -3.78
C ASP A 54 -11.37 9.61 -2.55
N PRO A 55 -11.76 10.91 -2.61
CA PRO A 55 -12.48 11.56 -1.52
C PRO A 55 -13.82 10.89 -1.18
N TYR A 56 -14.54 10.38 -2.18
CA TYR A 56 -15.79 9.68 -1.96
C TYR A 56 -15.58 8.31 -1.31
N LEU A 57 -14.57 7.56 -1.72
CA LEU A 57 -14.19 6.29 -1.09
C LEU A 57 -13.81 6.52 0.39
N ASP A 58 -12.99 7.52 0.66
CA ASP A 58 -12.59 7.89 2.01
C ASP A 58 -13.82 8.23 2.89
N TYR A 59 -14.73 9.06 2.38
CA TYR A 59 -15.96 9.43 3.06
C TYR A 59 -16.90 8.24 3.33
N CYS A 60 -16.94 7.25 2.44
CA CYS A 60 -17.82 6.08 2.56
C CYS A 60 -17.22 4.94 3.39
N CYS A 61 -15.97 5.02 3.78
CA CYS A 61 -15.34 4.03 4.65
C CYS A 61 -15.61 4.32 6.13
N THR A 62 -15.49 3.29 6.97
CA THR A 62 -15.51 3.46 8.43
C THR A 62 -14.37 4.39 8.86
N PRO A 63 -14.62 5.42 9.67
CA PRO A 63 -13.56 6.35 10.07
C PRO A 63 -12.34 5.68 10.70
N GLU A 64 -11.20 6.32 10.54
CA GLU A 64 -9.95 5.89 11.21
C GLU A 64 -10.13 5.87 12.73
N SER A 65 -9.43 4.93 13.37
CA SER A 65 -9.28 4.97 14.82
C SER A 65 -8.41 6.18 15.25
N PRO A 66 -8.50 6.64 16.51
CA PRO A 66 -7.60 7.68 17.00
C PRO A 66 -6.13 7.32 16.84
N GLY A 67 -5.74 6.05 17.03
CA GLY A 67 -4.37 5.56 16.84
C GLY A 67 -3.89 5.68 15.40
N LEU A 68 -4.70 5.24 14.44
CA LEU A 68 -4.38 5.35 13.01
C LEU A 68 -4.28 6.81 12.55
N ALA A 69 -5.20 7.66 13.00
CA ALA A 69 -5.17 9.09 12.69
C ALA A 69 -3.92 9.79 13.26
N ALA A 70 -3.54 9.46 14.49
CA ALA A 70 -2.33 9.98 15.13
C ALA A 70 -1.06 9.53 14.40
N LEU A 71 -0.95 8.24 14.05
CA LEU A 71 0.17 7.69 13.27
C LEU A 71 0.28 8.36 11.90
N ALA A 72 -0.83 8.52 11.19
CA ALA A 72 -0.84 9.21 9.90
C ALA A 72 -0.41 10.68 10.03
N ALA A 73 -0.83 11.37 11.10
CA ALA A 73 -0.40 12.74 11.39
C ALA A 73 1.10 12.81 11.69
N ARG A 74 1.63 11.88 12.49
CA ARG A 74 3.07 11.77 12.83
C ARG A 74 3.90 11.53 11.57
N THR A 75 3.45 10.63 10.67
CA THR A 75 4.12 10.34 9.40
C THR A 75 4.20 11.59 8.50
N ARG A 76 3.11 12.37 8.39
CA ARG A 76 3.11 13.62 7.61
C ARG A 76 3.99 14.72 8.18
N GLN A 77 4.26 14.73 9.49
CA GLN A 77 5.10 15.72 10.15
C GLN A 77 6.60 15.40 10.04
N GLU A 78 6.95 14.17 9.70
CA GLU A 78 8.34 13.73 9.57
C GLU A 78 8.98 14.32 8.31
N ASN A 79 10.26 14.74 8.43
CA ASN A 79 11.03 15.27 7.31
C ASN A 79 11.79 14.15 6.59
N TRP A 80 11.09 13.40 5.76
CA TRP A 80 11.64 12.24 5.04
C TRP A 80 12.79 12.62 4.08
N GLY A 81 12.71 13.78 3.43
CA GLY A 81 13.67 14.23 2.39
C GLY A 81 15.09 14.53 2.89
N THR A 82 15.31 14.65 4.19
CA THR A 82 16.65 14.95 4.77
C THR A 82 17.41 13.69 5.20
N ARG A 83 16.83 12.52 5.06
CA ARG A 83 17.40 11.28 5.56
C ARG A 83 18.29 10.59 4.53
N ALA A 84 19.36 9.94 5.04
CA ALA A 84 20.16 9.05 4.20
C ALA A 84 19.34 7.80 3.85
N VAL A 85 19.40 7.39 2.59
CA VAL A 85 18.77 6.15 2.12
C VAL A 85 19.52 4.96 2.72
N VAL A 86 18.80 4.10 3.40
CA VAL A 86 19.34 2.82 3.90
C VAL A 86 19.40 1.81 2.75
N SER A 87 20.37 0.92 2.76
CA SER A 87 20.45 -0.14 1.74
C SER A 87 19.21 -1.03 1.80
N GLY A 88 18.50 -1.15 0.69
CA GLY A 88 17.24 -1.89 0.59
C GLY A 88 15.97 -1.05 0.80
N SER A 89 16.11 0.22 1.26
CA SER A 89 15.01 1.18 1.21
C SER A 89 15.24 2.17 0.06
N GLY A 90 14.20 2.63 -0.60
CA GLY A 90 14.27 3.76 -1.52
C GLY A 90 14.26 5.11 -0.78
N PRO A 91 14.25 6.25 -1.50
CA PRO A 91 13.91 7.53 -0.89
C PRO A 91 12.54 7.44 -0.21
N LEU A 92 12.49 7.86 1.07
CA LEU A 92 11.27 7.80 1.87
C LEU A 92 10.41 9.04 1.60
N GLU A 93 9.11 8.84 1.50
CA GLU A 93 8.10 9.88 1.25
C GLU A 93 6.85 9.61 2.09
N GLN A 94 6.11 10.65 2.47
CA GLN A 94 4.87 10.50 3.23
C GLN A 94 3.78 9.73 2.45
N GLU A 95 3.83 9.78 1.13
CA GLU A 95 2.93 9.09 0.21
C GLU A 95 3.06 7.57 0.22
N MET A 96 4.11 7.03 0.86
CA MET A 96 4.29 5.59 1.09
C MET A 96 3.30 5.03 2.12
N LEU A 97 2.59 5.90 2.84
CA LEU A 97 1.58 5.47 3.79
C LEU A 97 0.39 4.83 3.07
N SER A 98 0.01 3.61 3.44
CA SER A 98 -1.14 2.87 2.87
C SER A 98 -2.45 3.69 2.95
N GLY A 99 -2.68 4.39 4.07
CA GLY A 99 -3.80 5.29 4.26
C GLY A 99 -5.13 4.60 4.56
N HIS A 100 -6.18 5.43 4.76
CA HIS A 100 -7.44 5.04 5.37
C HIS A 100 -8.18 3.92 4.62
N VAL A 101 -8.44 4.10 3.32
CA VAL A 101 -9.26 3.16 2.54
C VAL A 101 -8.59 1.78 2.45
N GLU A 102 -7.28 1.75 2.28
CA GLU A 102 -6.53 0.50 2.23
C GLU A 102 -6.41 -0.15 3.60
N GLY A 103 -6.18 0.63 4.67
CA GLY A 103 -6.22 0.13 6.03
C GLY A 103 -7.57 -0.51 6.37
N GLN A 104 -8.69 0.05 5.90
CA GLN A 104 -10.01 -0.56 6.07
C GLN A 104 -10.18 -1.85 5.26
N LEU A 105 -9.62 -1.93 4.04
CA LEU A 105 -9.57 -3.19 3.31
C LEU A 105 -8.80 -4.26 4.08
N LEU A 106 -7.62 -3.92 4.62
CA LEU A 106 -6.80 -4.85 5.39
C LEU A 106 -7.50 -5.33 6.66
N LYS A 107 -8.19 -4.44 7.41
CA LYS A 107 -9.06 -4.81 8.53
C LYS A 107 -10.13 -5.81 8.09
N PHE A 108 -10.76 -5.53 6.96
CA PHE A 108 -11.79 -6.41 6.41
C PHE A 108 -11.24 -7.78 6.02
N LEU A 109 -10.03 -7.83 5.46
CA LEU A 109 -9.33 -9.09 5.13
C LEU A 109 -9.02 -9.90 6.40
N VAL A 110 -8.53 -9.26 7.48
CA VAL A 110 -8.34 -9.93 8.78
C VAL A 110 -9.62 -10.60 9.26
N HIS A 111 -10.76 -9.90 9.19
CA HIS A 111 -12.05 -10.46 9.57
C HIS A 111 -12.53 -11.57 8.63
N ALA A 112 -12.42 -11.38 7.31
CA ALA A 112 -12.88 -12.32 6.31
C ALA A 112 -12.11 -13.65 6.33
N THR A 113 -10.79 -13.58 6.53
CA THR A 113 -9.92 -14.76 6.66
C THR A 113 -9.92 -15.35 8.07
N ARG A 114 -10.52 -14.64 9.05
CA ARG A 114 -10.44 -14.98 10.48
C ARG A 114 -8.99 -15.07 10.97
N ALA A 115 -8.15 -14.22 10.44
CA ALA A 115 -6.72 -14.24 10.73
C ALA A 115 -6.44 -14.08 12.23
N ARG A 116 -5.48 -14.83 12.71
CA ARG A 116 -4.90 -14.73 14.05
C ARG A 116 -3.43 -14.36 13.98
N ARG A 117 -2.73 -14.79 12.93
CA ARG A 117 -1.34 -14.44 12.68
C ARG A 117 -1.21 -13.77 11.33
N VAL A 118 -0.69 -12.56 11.33
CA VAL A 118 -0.50 -11.73 10.14
C VAL A 118 0.99 -11.47 9.97
N LEU A 119 1.48 -11.58 8.74
CA LEU A 119 2.83 -11.18 8.35
C LEU A 119 2.74 -9.95 7.45
N GLU A 120 3.54 -8.94 7.73
CA GLU A 120 3.71 -7.77 6.87
C GLU A 120 5.15 -7.69 6.38
N ILE A 121 5.33 -7.49 5.08
CA ILE A 121 6.63 -7.34 4.43
C ILE A 121 6.72 -5.92 3.87
N GLY A 122 7.49 -5.05 4.55
CA GLY A 122 7.54 -3.62 4.28
C GLY A 122 6.50 -2.87 5.11
N MET A 123 6.88 -2.45 6.31
CA MET A 123 5.96 -1.85 7.27
C MET A 123 5.88 -0.33 7.15
N PHE A 124 6.96 0.33 6.74
CA PHE A 124 7.12 1.78 6.84
C PHE A 124 6.81 2.25 8.27
N THR A 125 5.99 3.30 8.45
CA THR A 125 5.62 3.81 9.78
C THR A 125 4.54 3.01 10.49
N GLY A 126 4.08 1.89 9.91
CA GLY A 126 3.23 0.91 10.57
C GLY A 126 1.73 1.14 10.50
N TYR A 127 1.25 1.96 9.56
CA TYR A 127 -0.19 2.22 9.45
C TYR A 127 -0.99 0.94 9.13
N SER A 128 -0.56 0.18 8.14
CA SER A 128 -1.15 -1.11 7.75
C SER A 128 -1.04 -2.15 8.87
N ALA A 129 0.15 -2.26 9.53
CA ALA A 129 0.34 -3.13 10.68
C ALA A 129 -0.65 -2.82 11.80
N LEU A 130 -0.80 -1.53 12.18
CA LEU A 130 -1.72 -1.11 13.21
C LEU A 130 -3.18 -1.37 12.80
N ALA A 131 -3.54 -1.08 11.54
CA ALA A 131 -4.88 -1.37 11.04
C ALA A 131 -5.22 -2.86 11.14
N MET A 132 -4.30 -3.74 10.74
CA MET A 132 -4.49 -5.19 10.87
C MET A 132 -4.54 -5.63 12.35
N ALA A 133 -3.66 -5.08 13.20
CA ALA A 133 -3.62 -5.40 14.62
C ALA A 133 -4.91 -5.04 15.37
N GLU A 134 -5.53 -3.89 15.03
CA GLU A 134 -6.82 -3.49 15.61
C GLU A 134 -7.97 -4.44 15.25
N ALA A 135 -7.90 -5.11 14.09
CA ALA A 135 -8.91 -6.05 13.62
C ALA A 135 -8.72 -7.49 14.15
N LEU A 136 -7.56 -7.80 14.72
CA LEU A 136 -7.24 -9.14 15.21
C LEU A 136 -8.08 -9.51 16.45
N PRO A 137 -8.45 -10.79 16.59
CA PRO A 137 -9.06 -11.29 17.82
C PRO A 137 -8.06 -11.28 18.98
N ASN A 138 -8.55 -11.47 20.21
CA ASN A 138 -7.70 -11.60 21.38
C ASN A 138 -6.67 -12.73 21.19
N GLY A 139 -5.40 -12.42 21.46
CA GLY A 139 -4.27 -13.33 21.27
C GLY A 139 -3.83 -13.48 19.82
N GLY A 140 -4.32 -12.61 18.91
CA GLY A 140 -3.76 -12.49 17.57
C GLY A 140 -2.54 -11.58 17.56
N GLU A 141 -1.69 -11.74 16.55
CA GLU A 141 -0.43 -11.01 16.39
C GLU A 141 -0.16 -10.59 14.94
N VAL A 142 0.57 -9.50 14.78
CA VAL A 142 1.18 -9.06 13.52
C VAL A 142 2.70 -9.16 13.68
N VAL A 143 3.37 -9.80 12.74
CA VAL A 143 4.83 -9.73 12.58
C VAL A 143 5.10 -8.84 11.38
N ALA A 144 5.78 -7.71 11.59
CA ALA A 144 6.03 -6.70 10.57
C ALA A 144 7.54 -6.53 10.31
N CYS A 145 7.95 -6.68 9.04
CA CYS A 145 9.33 -6.51 8.61
C CYS A 145 9.57 -5.08 8.14
N GLU A 146 10.63 -4.44 8.65
CA GLU A 146 11.07 -3.12 8.22
C GLU A 146 12.61 -3.10 8.08
N VAL A 147 13.11 -2.58 6.97
CA VAL A 147 14.56 -2.57 6.71
C VAL A 147 15.25 -1.37 7.36
N ASP A 148 14.55 -0.24 7.52
CA ASP A 148 15.12 0.98 8.11
C ASP A 148 14.86 1.02 9.63
N PRO A 149 15.91 0.94 10.47
CA PRO A 149 15.75 0.92 11.92
C PRO A 149 15.12 2.20 12.48
N TYR A 150 15.34 3.35 11.84
CA TYR A 150 14.70 4.59 12.27
C TYR A 150 13.20 4.59 12.00
N VAL A 151 12.80 4.13 10.82
CA VAL A 151 11.37 3.99 10.47
C VAL A 151 10.69 3.04 11.44
N ALA A 152 11.37 1.92 11.78
CA ALA A 152 10.90 0.97 12.78
C ALA A 152 10.74 1.61 14.17
N ASP A 153 11.65 2.50 14.57
CA ASP A 153 11.55 3.20 15.85
C ASP A 153 10.39 4.20 15.87
N VAL A 154 10.18 4.97 14.78
CA VAL A 154 9.00 5.84 14.63
C VAL A 154 7.70 5.05 14.72
N ALA A 155 7.65 3.86 14.09
CA ALA A 155 6.49 2.99 14.17
C ALA A 155 6.24 2.49 15.60
N ARG A 156 7.28 2.05 16.31
CA ARG A 156 7.19 1.59 17.70
C ARG A 156 6.66 2.69 18.64
N GLU A 157 7.14 3.94 18.49
CA GLU A 157 6.62 5.08 19.25
C GLU A 157 5.09 5.24 19.05
N CYS A 158 4.62 5.13 17.80
CA CYS A 158 3.18 5.20 17.50
C CYS A 158 2.39 4.00 18.04
N PHE A 159 3.00 2.80 18.03
CA PHE A 159 2.37 1.60 18.56
C PHE A 159 2.20 1.66 20.08
N ASP A 160 3.19 2.17 20.81
CA ASP A 160 3.14 2.33 22.26
C ASP A 160 2.00 3.25 22.71
N GLU A 161 1.58 4.19 21.86
CA GLU A 161 0.47 5.11 22.08
C GLU A 161 -0.90 4.59 21.59
N SER A 162 -0.95 3.36 21.03
CA SER A 162 -2.13 2.81 20.37
C SER A 162 -2.64 1.53 21.03
N ASP A 163 -3.96 1.37 21.14
CA ASP A 163 -4.59 0.19 21.78
C ASP A 163 -4.23 -1.13 21.05
N GLY A 164 -4.00 -1.10 19.74
CA GLY A 164 -3.62 -2.27 18.93
C GLY A 164 -2.13 -2.57 18.91
N GLY A 165 -1.29 -1.60 19.28
CA GLY A 165 0.17 -1.64 19.07
C GLY A 165 0.87 -2.80 19.79
N GLY A 166 0.43 -3.16 21.00
CA GLY A 166 1.00 -4.28 21.76
C GLY A 166 0.84 -5.67 21.11
N ARG A 167 0.17 -5.75 19.95
CA ARG A 167 0.04 -6.99 19.14
C ARG A 167 1.01 -7.05 17.98
N ILE A 168 1.87 -6.04 17.82
CA ILE A 168 2.78 -5.91 16.67
C ILE A 168 4.20 -6.18 17.14
N THR A 169 4.83 -7.16 16.50
CA THR A 169 6.26 -7.43 16.63
C THR A 169 6.98 -6.87 15.39
N VAL A 170 7.97 -6.01 15.59
CA VAL A 170 8.72 -5.38 14.51
C VAL A 170 10.07 -6.05 14.36
N GLU A 171 10.28 -6.72 13.23
CA GLU A 171 11.54 -7.35 12.82
C GLU A 171 12.31 -6.40 11.91
N VAL A 172 13.51 -5.97 12.36
CA VAL A 172 14.33 -4.99 11.63
C VAL A 172 15.41 -5.70 10.83
N GLY A 173 15.40 -5.49 9.53
CA GLY A 173 16.39 -6.04 8.61
C GLY A 173 15.82 -6.44 7.26
N PRO A 174 16.65 -7.01 6.36
CA PRO A 174 16.20 -7.48 5.05
C PRO A 174 15.12 -8.56 5.18
N ALA A 175 13.96 -8.35 4.55
CA ALA A 175 12.80 -9.22 4.74
C ALA A 175 13.07 -10.69 4.38
N LEU A 176 13.86 -10.99 3.33
CA LEU A 176 14.19 -12.38 2.97
C LEU A 176 14.99 -13.10 4.06
N GLU A 177 15.86 -12.38 4.79
CA GLU A 177 16.59 -12.94 5.93
C GLU A 177 15.62 -13.23 7.07
N THR A 178 14.74 -12.28 7.40
CA THR A 178 13.71 -12.45 8.40
C THR A 178 12.80 -13.64 8.07
N LEU A 179 12.27 -13.72 6.85
CA LEU A 179 11.40 -14.80 6.39
C LEU A 179 12.04 -16.18 6.56
N SER A 180 13.37 -16.29 6.41
CA SER A 180 14.11 -17.56 6.59
C SER A 180 14.18 -18.04 8.04
N GLN A 181 13.87 -17.16 9.00
CA GLN A 181 13.95 -17.42 10.45
C GLN A 181 12.56 -17.51 11.09
N LEU A 182 11.52 -17.05 10.40
CA LEU A 182 10.17 -17.07 10.94
C LEU A 182 9.57 -18.47 10.91
N GLU A 183 8.80 -18.76 11.96
CA GLU A 183 7.97 -19.96 12.03
C GLU A 183 6.51 -19.62 11.67
N GLY A 184 5.98 -20.32 10.66
CA GLY A 184 4.58 -20.22 10.26
C GLY A 184 3.63 -21.03 11.19
N PRO A 185 2.35 -21.16 10.84
CA PRO A 185 1.73 -20.56 9.66
C PRO A 185 1.15 -19.16 9.94
N PHE A 186 1.07 -18.33 8.89
CA PHE A 186 0.37 -17.05 8.86
C PHE A 186 -0.94 -17.17 8.06
N ASP A 187 -2.00 -16.54 8.55
CA ASP A 187 -3.33 -16.58 7.94
C ASP A 187 -3.53 -15.49 6.87
N LEU A 188 -2.83 -14.37 7.04
CA LEU A 188 -2.82 -13.25 6.12
C LEU A 188 -1.38 -12.75 5.98
N VAL A 189 -0.97 -12.46 4.75
CA VAL A 189 0.31 -11.80 4.47
C VAL A 189 0.02 -10.53 3.68
N PHE A 190 0.63 -9.41 4.08
CA PHE A 190 0.60 -8.16 3.34
C PHE A 190 2.01 -7.84 2.84
N ILE A 191 2.14 -7.51 1.55
CA ILE A 191 3.42 -7.17 0.90
C ILE A 191 3.33 -5.75 0.36
N ASP A 192 4.13 -4.83 0.92
CA ASP A 192 4.32 -3.46 0.46
C ASP A 192 5.78 -3.01 0.70
N ALA A 193 6.72 -3.76 0.14
CA ALA A 193 8.16 -3.52 0.25
C ALA A 193 8.74 -2.94 -1.04
N ASP A 194 10.07 -3.10 -1.22
CA ASP A 194 10.72 -2.80 -2.50
C ASP A 194 10.16 -3.69 -3.62
N LYS A 195 9.81 -3.07 -4.73
CA LYS A 195 9.06 -3.74 -5.81
C LYS A 195 9.91 -4.79 -6.53
N THR A 196 11.22 -4.67 -6.47
CA THR A 196 12.16 -5.64 -7.05
C THR A 196 12.20 -6.97 -6.29
N GLY A 197 11.85 -6.96 -5.00
CA GLY A 197 11.79 -8.15 -4.15
C GLY A 197 10.47 -8.94 -4.22
N TYR A 198 9.41 -8.40 -4.84
CA TYR A 198 8.06 -8.99 -4.79
C TYR A 198 8.00 -10.44 -5.26
N LEU A 199 8.69 -10.75 -6.35
CA LEU A 199 8.70 -12.10 -6.90
C LEU A 199 9.42 -13.09 -5.98
N ASP A 200 10.48 -12.67 -5.32
CA ASP A 200 11.23 -13.49 -4.36
C ASP A 200 10.39 -13.75 -3.10
N TYR A 201 9.72 -12.72 -2.55
CA TYR A 201 8.79 -12.89 -1.43
C TYR A 201 7.67 -13.88 -1.79
N PHE A 202 7.07 -13.73 -2.97
CA PHE A 202 6.05 -14.66 -3.46
C PHE A 202 6.55 -16.10 -3.53
N HIS A 203 7.76 -16.33 -4.08
CA HIS A 203 8.34 -17.66 -4.20
C HIS A 203 8.60 -18.29 -2.84
N VAL A 204 9.13 -17.52 -1.87
CA VAL A 204 9.37 -18.01 -0.50
C VAL A 204 8.04 -18.38 0.17
N LEU A 205 7.01 -17.53 0.05
CA LEU A 205 5.71 -17.78 0.65
C LEU A 205 4.99 -18.99 0.03
N ILE A 206 4.97 -19.10 -1.30
CA ILE A 206 4.27 -20.21 -1.99
C ILE A 206 5.04 -21.53 -1.91
N GLY A 207 6.37 -21.47 -1.84
CA GLY A 207 7.23 -22.67 -1.78
C GLY A 207 7.47 -23.23 -0.39
N GLY A 208 7.25 -22.43 0.68
CA GLY A 208 7.54 -22.78 2.06
C GLY A 208 6.30 -23.09 2.91
N ASP A 209 6.54 -23.18 4.23
CA ASP A 209 5.54 -23.55 5.23
C ASP A 209 5.01 -22.33 6.02
N LEU A 210 5.30 -21.10 5.56
CA LEU A 210 4.88 -19.87 6.23
C LEU A 210 3.38 -19.60 6.12
N LEU A 211 2.67 -20.18 5.15
CA LEU A 211 1.25 -19.92 4.92
C LEU A 211 0.36 -20.99 5.52
N ALA A 212 -0.68 -20.56 6.24
CA ALA A 212 -1.78 -21.42 6.63
C ALA A 212 -2.53 -21.97 5.39
N PRO A 213 -3.25 -23.09 5.49
CA PRO A 213 -3.94 -23.70 4.33
C PRO A 213 -4.91 -22.77 3.60
N HIS A 214 -5.53 -21.82 4.32
CA HIS A 214 -6.49 -20.85 3.78
C HIS A 214 -5.96 -19.43 3.76
N ALA A 215 -4.63 -19.27 3.86
CA ALA A 215 -4.01 -17.97 3.88
C ALA A 215 -4.31 -17.17 2.60
N VAL A 216 -4.43 -15.85 2.79
CA VAL A 216 -4.49 -14.87 1.71
C VAL A 216 -3.21 -14.03 1.75
N ILE A 217 -2.61 -13.80 0.59
CA ILE A 217 -1.55 -12.81 0.40
C ILE A 217 -2.19 -11.61 -0.28
N ALA A 218 -2.08 -10.43 0.30
CA ALA A 218 -2.43 -9.15 -0.29
C ALA A 218 -1.14 -8.43 -0.69
N VAL A 219 -1.03 -7.99 -1.93
CA VAL A 219 0.18 -7.34 -2.47
C VAL A 219 -0.21 -5.97 -2.99
N ASP A 220 0.36 -4.91 -2.41
CA ASP A 220 0.09 -3.53 -2.82
C ASP A 220 0.90 -3.09 -4.04
N ASN A 221 0.50 -1.97 -4.63
CA ASN A 221 1.12 -1.28 -5.78
C ASN A 221 1.24 -2.15 -7.05
N THR A 222 0.34 -3.10 -7.24
CA THR A 222 0.39 -3.97 -8.41
C THR A 222 -0.10 -3.31 -9.71
N LEU A 223 -0.68 -2.10 -9.64
CA LEU A 223 -0.91 -1.21 -10.78
C LEU A 223 0.24 -0.21 -11.00
N LEU A 224 1.01 0.07 -9.99
CA LEU A 224 2.20 0.95 -9.96
C LEU A 224 2.05 2.16 -10.88
N GLN A 225 1.15 3.09 -10.49
CA GLN A 225 0.90 4.35 -11.21
C GLN A 225 0.55 4.18 -12.71
N GLY A 226 0.14 2.98 -13.11
CA GLY A 226 -0.20 2.64 -14.50
C GLY A 226 0.97 2.12 -15.33
N GLU A 227 2.21 2.12 -14.85
CA GLU A 227 3.39 1.69 -15.61
C GLU A 227 3.28 0.28 -16.23
N PRO A 228 2.71 -0.73 -15.56
CA PRO A 228 2.59 -2.07 -16.13
C PRO A 228 1.73 -2.15 -17.39
N TYR A 229 0.74 -1.24 -17.56
CA TYR A 229 -0.25 -1.35 -18.62
C TYR A 229 -0.35 -0.13 -19.55
N ALA A 230 0.14 1.05 -19.17
CA ALA A 230 0.07 2.25 -19.99
C ALA A 230 1.04 2.15 -21.18
N LYS A 231 0.51 2.32 -22.41
CA LYS A 231 1.26 2.03 -23.65
C LYS A 231 2.43 2.96 -23.91
N ASN A 232 2.40 4.18 -23.41
CA ASN A 232 3.38 5.24 -23.73
C ASN A 232 4.24 5.64 -22.49
N SER A 233 4.19 4.90 -21.39
CA SER A 233 5.03 5.16 -20.23
C SER A 233 6.41 4.54 -20.42
N SER A 234 7.45 5.29 -20.13
CA SER A 234 8.78 4.71 -19.88
C SER A 234 8.69 3.93 -18.57
N ARG A 235 8.85 2.62 -18.63
CA ARG A 235 8.83 1.79 -17.40
C ARG A 235 10.09 2.01 -16.60
N SER A 236 9.93 2.32 -15.32
CA SER A 236 10.99 2.32 -14.34
C SER A 236 11.45 0.88 -14.02
N THR A 237 12.53 0.74 -13.27
CA THR A 237 12.95 -0.57 -12.74
C THR A 237 11.82 -1.23 -11.94
N ASN A 238 11.11 -0.45 -11.12
CA ASN A 238 9.96 -0.93 -10.36
C ASN A 238 8.80 -1.33 -11.29
N GLY A 239 8.53 -0.55 -12.35
CA GLY A 239 7.48 -0.87 -13.33
C GLY A 239 7.74 -2.18 -14.08
N LEU A 240 9.00 -2.45 -14.39
CA LEU A 240 9.40 -3.74 -14.98
C LEU A 240 9.22 -4.88 -13.98
N ALA A 241 9.66 -4.71 -12.74
CA ALA A 241 9.55 -5.72 -11.69
C ALA A 241 8.08 -6.07 -11.38
N ILE A 242 7.20 -5.07 -11.24
CA ILE A 242 5.77 -5.30 -11.04
C ILE A 242 5.11 -5.96 -12.26
N SER A 243 5.50 -5.56 -13.48
CA SER A 243 4.99 -6.23 -14.70
C SER A 243 5.38 -7.70 -14.74
N GLU A 244 6.59 -8.04 -14.30
CA GLU A 244 7.07 -9.41 -14.20
C GLU A 244 6.35 -10.18 -13.12
N PHE A 245 6.22 -9.60 -11.91
CA PHE A 245 5.46 -10.17 -10.80
C PHE A 245 4.02 -10.49 -11.21
N ASN A 246 3.29 -9.52 -11.75
CA ASN A 246 1.89 -9.72 -12.17
C ASN A 246 1.76 -10.86 -13.19
N ARG A 247 2.69 -10.95 -14.14
CA ARG A 247 2.70 -12.02 -15.15
C ARG A 247 3.03 -13.38 -14.55
N ALA A 248 4.02 -13.43 -13.64
CA ALA A 248 4.43 -14.67 -12.99
C ALA A 248 3.31 -15.23 -12.11
N VAL A 249 2.66 -14.40 -11.29
CA VAL A 249 1.53 -14.83 -10.46
C VAL A 249 0.36 -15.29 -11.33
N ALA A 250 0.02 -14.55 -12.40
CA ALA A 250 -1.07 -14.93 -13.30
C ALA A 250 -0.84 -16.26 -14.05
N ALA A 251 0.43 -16.66 -14.21
CA ALA A 251 0.80 -17.89 -14.90
C ALA A 251 1.05 -19.07 -13.93
N ASP A 252 1.08 -18.84 -12.62
CA ASP A 252 1.41 -19.88 -11.62
C ASP A 252 0.18 -20.74 -11.31
N PRO A 253 0.19 -22.06 -11.67
CA PRO A 253 -0.95 -22.93 -11.45
C PRO A 253 -1.19 -23.29 -9.97
N ARG A 254 -0.29 -22.92 -9.07
CA ARG A 254 -0.41 -23.19 -7.63
C ARG A 254 -1.30 -22.17 -6.92
N VAL A 255 -1.67 -21.07 -7.59
CA VAL A 255 -2.42 -19.98 -6.98
C VAL A 255 -3.62 -19.56 -7.81
N GLU A 256 -4.59 -18.94 -7.16
CA GLU A 256 -5.62 -18.10 -7.75
C GLU A 256 -5.42 -16.67 -7.26
N GLN A 257 -5.66 -15.70 -8.14
CA GLN A 257 -5.50 -14.28 -7.79
C GLN A 257 -6.59 -13.41 -8.41
N VAL A 258 -6.78 -12.26 -7.79
CA VAL A 258 -7.55 -11.15 -8.36
C VAL A 258 -6.82 -9.84 -8.07
N LEU A 259 -6.66 -9.00 -9.08
CA LEU A 259 -6.16 -7.64 -8.93
C LEU A 259 -7.35 -6.69 -8.71
N VAL A 260 -7.41 -6.08 -7.54
CA VAL A 260 -8.45 -5.11 -7.15
C VAL A 260 -7.90 -3.70 -7.41
N PRO A 261 -8.60 -2.86 -8.20
CA PRO A 261 -8.13 -1.52 -8.51
C PRO A 261 -8.45 -0.54 -7.36
N LEU A 262 -7.91 -0.83 -6.18
CA LEU A 262 -7.96 0.05 -5.02
C LEU A 262 -6.63 0.79 -4.95
N ARG A 263 -6.67 2.12 -4.86
CA ARG A 263 -5.48 2.98 -4.84
C ARG A 263 -4.49 2.63 -5.97
N ASP A 264 -3.30 2.15 -5.65
CA ASP A 264 -2.30 1.73 -6.64
C ASP A 264 -2.37 0.22 -6.98
N GLY A 265 -3.50 -0.41 -6.66
CA GLY A 265 -3.83 -1.80 -6.99
C GLY A 265 -3.38 -2.81 -5.95
N VAL A 266 -4.33 -3.57 -5.42
CA VAL A 266 -4.06 -4.66 -4.46
C VAL A 266 -4.35 -6.00 -5.14
N THR A 267 -3.34 -6.85 -5.28
CA THR A 267 -3.53 -8.23 -5.75
C THR A 267 -3.74 -9.16 -4.58
N LEU A 268 -4.91 -9.83 -4.54
CA LEU A 268 -5.21 -10.88 -3.57
C LEU A 268 -4.87 -12.23 -4.19
N ILE A 269 -4.08 -13.02 -3.47
CA ILE A 269 -3.58 -14.32 -3.93
C ILE A 269 -3.90 -15.38 -2.86
N ARG A 270 -4.32 -16.55 -3.28
CA ARG A 270 -4.43 -17.73 -2.42
C ARG A 270 -3.87 -18.97 -3.10
N ARG A 271 -3.40 -19.94 -2.32
CA ARG A 271 -3.05 -21.27 -2.87
C ARG A 271 -4.30 -21.95 -3.42
N VAL A 272 -4.19 -22.58 -4.58
CA VAL A 272 -5.14 -23.58 -5.05
C VAL A 272 -4.95 -24.80 -4.15
N HIS A 273 -6.03 -25.38 -3.66
CA HIS A 273 -5.93 -26.55 -2.78
C HIS A 273 -5.17 -27.67 -3.45
N PRO A 274 -4.29 -28.37 -2.70
CA PRO A 274 -3.63 -29.57 -3.16
C PRO A 274 -4.63 -30.70 -3.40
#